data_cc100254ce115ec50b990c4b0a740e7e
#
_entry.id   cc100254ce115ec50b990c4b0a740e7e
#
_cell.length_a   1.000
_cell.length_b   1.000
_cell.length_c   1.000
_cell.angle_alpha   90.00
_cell.angle_beta   90.00
_cell.angle_gamma   90.00
#
_symmetry.space_group_name_H-M   'P 1'
#
loop_
_entity.id
_entity.type
_entity.pdbx_description
1 polymer ?
#
loop_
_entity_poly.entity_id
_entity_poly.type
_entity_poly.pdbx_seq_one_letter_code
_entity_poly.pdbx_strand_id
1 'polypeptide(L)'
;LHRLAAPVATELLRRRRELAKELGHPSFHAAMLEVRGANPATTHRVLADLDARTRRPLFEALGPGGRMVRRVRVASWDVDHVLHRQASVPHQRFPADRAHPVALGIYRAFGFDVAGWNLDLRVRDFAFGGQTIAITVPNDVRLVVRALPGIRYYGLLLHELGHAVAVRSTEVSEPLFKGYEWVPGLLDPAFAEGSAEFFGRLLDEASVLRDHLGLEPQEIETVRRARRLETLLSIRRGLVASAFERAALEQDGANLDALSLDVERRVSGLFVPRDAEPVWATSPFLATYPVYTQSYQLAACVAVQVRDALKARFGEGWISPEAGAYLRERFLSDGARWTLTEKLVRTTGSDLDANGLLRHLLAQQ
;
A
#
# COMPACT_ATOMS: atom_id res chain seq x y z
N LEU A 1 -23.34 -6.28 -10.54
CA LEU A 1 -23.06 -5.06 -9.78
C LEU A 1 -22.55 -3.94 -10.70
N HIS A 2 -21.55 -4.21 -11.57
CA HIS A 2 -21.01 -3.22 -12.50
C HIS A 2 -22.11 -2.52 -13.33
N ARG A 3 -22.99 -3.29 -13.98
CA ARG A 3 -24.09 -2.75 -14.80
C ARG A 3 -25.02 -1.78 -14.05
N LEU A 4 -25.16 -1.96 -12.74
CA LEU A 4 -25.97 -1.07 -11.88
C LEU A 4 -25.18 0.19 -11.49
N ALA A 5 -23.89 0.05 -11.21
CA ALA A 5 -23.04 1.14 -10.74
C ALA A 5 -22.50 2.03 -11.87
N ALA A 6 -22.25 1.48 -13.07
CA ALA A 6 -21.60 2.18 -14.17
C ALA A 6 -22.28 3.48 -14.59
N PRO A 7 -23.63 3.59 -14.72
CA PRO A 7 -24.25 4.87 -15.06
C PRO A 7 -23.96 5.98 -14.04
N VAL A 8 -24.05 5.66 -12.74
CA VAL A 8 -23.79 6.61 -11.65
C VAL A 8 -22.31 6.99 -11.60
N ALA A 9 -21.41 6.01 -11.72
CA ALA A 9 -19.98 6.24 -11.72
C ALA A 9 -19.54 7.07 -12.94
N THR A 10 -20.13 6.85 -14.11
CA THR A 10 -19.87 7.66 -15.33
C THR A 10 -20.27 9.11 -15.11
N GLU A 11 -21.46 9.36 -14.55
CA GLU A 11 -21.91 10.73 -14.24
C GLU A 11 -21.01 11.39 -13.19
N LEU A 12 -20.59 10.66 -12.16
CA LEU A 12 -19.63 11.15 -11.16
C LEU A 12 -18.30 11.60 -11.80
N LEU A 13 -17.73 10.78 -12.70
CA LEU A 13 -16.50 11.14 -13.40
C LEU A 13 -16.70 12.36 -14.31
N ARG A 14 -17.86 12.46 -14.99
CA ARG A 14 -18.20 13.63 -15.81
C ARG A 14 -18.23 14.91 -14.96
N ARG A 15 -18.94 14.88 -13.81
CA ARG A 15 -19.00 16.01 -12.87
C ARG A 15 -17.64 16.41 -12.32
N ARG A 16 -16.79 15.45 -12.02
CA ARG A 16 -15.42 15.72 -11.58
C ARG A 16 -14.59 16.44 -12.64
N ARG A 17 -14.73 16.04 -13.91
CA ARG A 17 -14.06 16.76 -15.02
C ARG A 17 -14.56 18.19 -15.18
N GLU A 18 -15.88 18.40 -15.07
CA GLU A 18 -16.46 19.74 -15.09
C GLU A 18 -15.96 20.60 -13.95
N LEU A 19 -16.00 20.08 -12.73
CA LEU A 19 -15.48 20.79 -11.55
C LEU A 19 -14.02 21.20 -11.70
N ALA A 20 -13.18 20.32 -12.23
CA ALA A 20 -11.78 20.66 -12.50
C ALA A 20 -11.63 21.82 -13.49
N LYS A 21 -12.43 21.83 -14.55
CA LYS A 21 -12.46 22.95 -15.54
C LYS A 21 -12.92 24.26 -14.89
N GLU A 22 -13.99 24.22 -14.08
CA GLU A 22 -14.52 25.37 -13.35
C GLU A 22 -13.49 25.97 -12.38
N LEU A 23 -12.70 25.09 -11.73
CA LEU A 23 -11.64 25.49 -10.81
C LEU A 23 -10.30 25.84 -11.49
N GLY A 24 -10.23 25.77 -12.83
CA GLY A 24 -9.04 26.14 -13.60
C GLY A 24 -7.92 25.10 -13.63
N HIS A 25 -8.21 23.84 -13.22
CA HIS A 25 -7.23 22.76 -13.27
C HIS A 25 -7.26 22.04 -14.63
N PRO A 26 -6.11 21.50 -15.11
CA PRO A 26 -6.04 20.78 -16.38
C PRO A 26 -6.84 19.46 -16.38
N SER A 27 -6.98 18.85 -15.20
CA SER A 27 -7.84 17.66 -14.97
C SER A 27 -8.17 17.53 -13.50
N PHE A 28 -9.20 16.75 -13.18
CA PHE A 28 -9.53 16.43 -11.78
C PHE A 28 -8.43 15.60 -11.10
N HIS A 29 -7.70 14.79 -11.87
CA HIS A 29 -6.52 14.08 -11.37
C HIS A 29 -5.44 15.07 -10.89
N ALA A 30 -5.13 16.08 -11.70
CA ALA A 30 -4.14 17.11 -11.32
C ALA A 30 -4.60 17.92 -10.10
N ALA A 31 -5.87 18.33 -10.05
CA ALA A 31 -6.47 19.01 -8.90
C ALA A 31 -6.33 18.20 -7.60
N MET A 32 -6.62 16.91 -7.66
CA MET A 32 -6.52 16.04 -6.48
C MET A 32 -5.08 15.79 -6.02
N LEU A 33 -4.11 15.75 -6.93
CA LEU A 33 -2.69 15.69 -6.53
C LEU A 33 -2.28 16.95 -5.78
N GLU A 34 -2.69 18.11 -6.26
CA GLU A 34 -2.41 19.40 -5.61
C GLU A 34 -3.08 19.49 -4.23
N VAL A 35 -4.38 19.18 -4.13
CA VAL A 35 -5.13 19.16 -2.87
C VAL A 35 -4.47 18.25 -1.83
N ARG A 36 -3.88 17.13 -2.25
CA ARG A 36 -3.21 16.16 -1.36
C ARG A 36 -1.75 16.50 -1.08
N GLY A 37 -1.22 17.60 -1.62
CA GLY A 37 0.18 17.98 -1.47
C GLY A 37 1.18 17.03 -2.14
N ALA A 38 0.69 16.16 -3.03
CA ALA A 38 1.53 15.22 -3.76
C ALA A 38 2.28 15.92 -4.90
N ASN A 39 3.58 15.60 -5.08
CA ASN A 39 4.34 16.10 -6.22
C ASN A 39 3.98 15.29 -7.49
N PRO A 40 3.33 15.92 -8.51
CA PRO A 40 2.90 15.19 -9.70
C PRO A 40 4.07 14.56 -10.48
N ALA A 41 5.20 15.25 -10.60
CA ALA A 41 6.36 14.77 -11.34
C ALA A 41 6.96 13.51 -10.66
N THR A 42 7.18 13.56 -9.34
CA THR A 42 7.64 12.41 -8.55
C THR A 42 6.65 11.25 -8.62
N THR A 43 5.34 11.52 -8.44
CA THR A 43 4.28 10.51 -8.52
C THR A 43 4.31 9.79 -9.87
N HIS A 44 4.29 10.54 -10.98
CA HIS A 44 4.27 9.95 -12.32
C HIS A 44 5.55 9.18 -12.62
N ARG A 45 6.71 9.69 -12.23
CA ARG A 45 8.00 9.02 -12.42
C ARG A 45 8.05 7.68 -11.69
N VAL A 46 7.67 7.66 -10.40
CA VAL A 46 7.67 6.42 -9.60
C VAL A 46 6.71 5.38 -10.16
N LEU A 47 5.49 5.78 -10.54
CA LEU A 47 4.52 4.86 -11.14
C LEU A 47 5.00 4.32 -12.48
N ALA A 48 5.64 5.15 -13.32
CA ALA A 48 6.22 4.73 -14.59
C ALA A 48 7.37 3.73 -14.40
N ASP A 49 8.26 3.97 -13.44
CA ASP A 49 9.35 3.05 -13.10
C ASP A 49 8.82 1.69 -12.62
N LEU A 50 7.79 1.70 -11.75
CA LEU A 50 7.13 0.48 -11.31
C LEU A 50 6.46 -0.26 -12.48
N ASP A 51 5.75 0.45 -13.37
CA ASP A 51 5.11 -0.18 -14.54
C ASP A 51 6.14 -0.83 -15.46
N ALA A 52 7.18 -0.12 -15.81
CA ALA A 52 8.23 -0.61 -16.72
C ALA A 52 8.97 -1.84 -16.18
N ARG A 53 9.24 -1.88 -14.87
CA ARG A 53 10.17 -2.84 -14.26
C ARG A 53 9.51 -4.00 -13.53
N THR A 54 8.18 -4.00 -13.28
CA THR A 54 7.50 -5.10 -12.56
C THR A 54 6.70 -6.05 -13.44
N ARG A 55 6.39 -5.67 -14.70
CA ARG A 55 5.58 -6.50 -15.60
C ARG A 55 6.25 -7.84 -15.92
N ARG A 56 7.49 -7.80 -16.37
CA ARG A 56 8.25 -9.01 -16.73
C ARG A 56 8.50 -9.90 -15.50
N PRO A 57 8.97 -9.38 -14.36
CA PRO A 57 9.11 -10.17 -13.13
C PRO A 57 7.84 -10.86 -12.67
N LEU A 58 6.67 -10.18 -12.72
CA LEU A 58 5.41 -10.84 -12.40
C LEU A 58 5.12 -11.99 -13.36
N PHE A 59 5.30 -11.78 -14.66
CA PHE A 59 5.08 -12.83 -15.66
C PHE A 59 5.98 -14.04 -15.43
N GLU A 60 7.26 -13.81 -15.13
CA GLU A 60 8.23 -14.87 -14.84
C GLU A 60 7.88 -15.62 -13.54
N ALA A 61 7.46 -14.88 -12.51
CA ALA A 61 7.07 -15.45 -11.21
C ALA A 61 5.78 -16.28 -11.27
N LEU A 62 4.86 -15.96 -12.16
CA LEU A 62 3.60 -16.71 -12.35
C LEU A 62 3.78 -17.93 -13.27
N GLY A 63 4.90 -18.07 -13.95
CA GLY A 63 5.18 -19.20 -14.82
C GLY A 63 5.47 -20.50 -14.05
N PRO A 64 5.16 -21.68 -14.60
CA PRO A 64 5.45 -22.96 -13.97
C PRO A 64 6.97 -23.16 -13.86
N GLY A 65 7.52 -23.05 -12.65
CA GLY A 65 8.92 -23.33 -12.33
C GLY A 65 9.94 -22.38 -12.96
N GLY A 66 9.58 -21.12 -13.25
CA GLY A 66 10.49 -20.15 -13.88
C GLY A 66 10.86 -20.48 -15.31
N ARG A 67 10.38 -21.59 -15.87
CA ARG A 67 10.57 -21.98 -17.27
C ARG A 67 9.34 -21.57 -18.06
N MET A 68 9.56 -20.75 -19.05
CA MET A 68 8.61 -20.26 -20.02
C MET A 68 7.87 -21.44 -20.71
N VAL A 69 6.71 -21.84 -20.14
CA VAL A 69 5.73 -22.58 -20.93
C VAL A 69 5.06 -21.53 -21.83
N ARG A 70 5.50 -21.47 -23.06
CA ARG A 70 5.16 -20.45 -24.08
C ARG A 70 3.67 -20.24 -24.36
N ARG A 71 2.73 -20.91 -23.66
CA ARG A 71 1.31 -20.93 -24.02
C ARG A 71 0.29 -20.77 -22.88
N VAL A 72 0.68 -20.76 -21.62
CA VAL A 72 -0.28 -20.57 -20.51
C VAL A 72 -0.18 -19.13 -20.01
N ARG A 73 -1.11 -18.31 -20.43
CA ARG A 73 -1.29 -16.97 -19.87
C ARG A 73 -2.19 -17.10 -18.65
N VAL A 74 -1.70 -16.67 -17.48
CA VAL A 74 -2.48 -16.64 -16.25
C VAL A 74 -3.51 -15.51 -16.35
N ALA A 75 -4.78 -15.85 -16.21
CA ALA A 75 -5.86 -14.88 -16.14
C ALA A 75 -5.99 -14.30 -14.71
N SER A 76 -6.66 -13.15 -14.58
CA SER A 76 -6.82 -12.48 -13.28
C SER A 76 -7.50 -13.35 -12.22
N TRP A 77 -8.43 -14.21 -12.61
CA TRP A 77 -9.11 -15.16 -11.70
C TRP A 77 -8.29 -16.40 -11.33
N ASP A 78 -7.22 -16.73 -12.08
CA ASP A 78 -6.34 -17.87 -11.79
C ASP A 78 -5.20 -17.49 -10.83
N VAL A 79 -4.96 -16.20 -10.62
CA VAL A 79 -3.80 -15.70 -9.88
C VAL A 79 -3.75 -16.25 -8.46
N ASP A 80 -4.86 -16.24 -7.73
CA ASP A 80 -4.88 -16.71 -6.34
C ASP A 80 -4.59 -18.23 -6.26
N HIS A 81 -5.04 -19.01 -7.26
CA HIS A 81 -4.70 -20.42 -7.36
C HIS A 81 -3.19 -20.63 -7.62
N VAL A 82 -2.61 -19.86 -8.53
CA VAL A 82 -1.17 -19.92 -8.85
C VAL A 82 -0.34 -19.52 -7.64
N LEU A 83 -0.71 -18.45 -6.94
CA LEU A 83 -0.06 -18.01 -5.71
C LEU A 83 -0.07 -19.10 -4.65
N HIS A 84 -1.24 -19.70 -4.42
CA HIS A 84 -1.38 -20.75 -3.42
C HIS A 84 -0.51 -21.97 -3.75
N ARG A 85 -0.37 -22.35 -5.01
CA ARG A 85 0.48 -23.47 -5.43
C ARG A 85 1.98 -23.19 -5.35
N GLN A 86 2.39 -21.96 -5.62
CA GLN A 86 3.82 -21.60 -5.71
C GLN A 86 4.43 -21.15 -4.39
N ALA A 87 3.61 -20.60 -3.49
CA ALA A 87 4.07 -19.98 -2.28
C ALA A 87 3.10 -20.27 -1.11
N SER A 88 2.70 -21.53 -0.97
CA SER A 88 1.81 -21.93 0.14
C SER A 88 2.56 -21.86 1.46
N VAL A 89 2.12 -20.93 2.30
CA VAL A 89 2.52 -20.88 3.69
C VAL A 89 1.40 -21.47 4.54
N PRO A 90 1.65 -22.52 5.31
CA PRO A 90 0.60 -23.19 6.08
C PRO A 90 -0.05 -22.23 7.08
N HIS A 91 -1.36 -22.02 6.96
CA HIS A 91 -2.11 -21.12 7.86
C HIS A 91 -2.00 -21.51 9.32
N GLN A 92 -1.82 -22.81 9.63
CA GLN A 92 -1.65 -23.33 10.98
C GLN A 92 -0.42 -22.79 11.69
N ARG A 93 0.61 -22.36 10.96
CA ARG A 93 1.80 -21.71 11.54
C ARG A 93 1.51 -20.29 12.05
N PHE A 94 0.38 -19.70 11.67
CA PHE A 94 -0.02 -18.32 11.97
C PHE A 94 -1.43 -18.29 12.57
N PRO A 95 -1.63 -18.84 13.80
CA PRO A 95 -2.92 -18.81 14.45
C PRO A 95 -3.33 -17.38 14.82
N ALA A 96 -4.62 -17.05 14.63
CA ALA A 96 -5.11 -15.69 14.75
C ALA A 96 -4.96 -15.08 16.18
N ASP A 97 -5.02 -15.91 17.21
CA ASP A 97 -4.85 -15.51 18.61
C ASP A 97 -3.43 -15.07 18.95
N ARG A 98 -2.42 -15.52 18.20
CA ARG A 98 -1.02 -15.08 18.35
C ARG A 98 -0.71 -13.77 17.61
N ALA A 99 -1.56 -13.32 16.68
CA ALA A 99 -1.24 -12.16 15.86
C ALA A 99 -1.03 -10.88 16.69
N HIS A 100 -1.92 -10.62 17.65
CA HIS A 100 -1.84 -9.43 18.51
C HIS A 100 -0.61 -9.44 19.42
N PRO A 101 -0.32 -10.50 20.22
CA PRO A 101 0.91 -10.58 20.99
C PRO A 101 2.20 -10.41 20.18
N VAL A 102 2.26 -11.01 18.99
CA VAL A 102 3.40 -10.88 18.07
C VAL A 102 3.56 -9.44 17.59
N ALA A 103 2.47 -8.80 17.16
CA ALA A 103 2.52 -7.40 16.74
C ALA A 103 3.02 -6.48 17.87
N LEU A 104 2.49 -6.63 19.09
CA LEU A 104 2.95 -5.85 20.24
C LEU A 104 4.44 -6.08 20.54
N GLY A 105 4.92 -7.33 20.40
CA GLY A 105 6.34 -7.66 20.55
C GLY A 105 7.24 -6.93 19.54
N ILE A 106 6.81 -6.88 18.27
CA ILE A 106 7.53 -6.18 17.20
C ILE A 106 7.56 -4.67 17.47
N TYR A 107 6.43 -4.06 17.85
CA TYR A 107 6.38 -2.64 18.17
C TYR A 107 7.24 -2.29 19.37
N ARG A 108 7.24 -3.14 20.41
CA ARG A 108 8.11 -2.95 21.59
C ARG A 108 9.59 -3.01 21.23
N ALA A 109 9.98 -3.86 20.27
CA ALA A 109 11.36 -3.92 19.76
C ALA A 109 11.82 -2.59 19.15
N PHE A 110 10.89 -1.82 18.55
CA PHE A 110 11.12 -0.44 18.09
C PHE A 110 10.93 0.63 19.18
N GLY A 111 10.66 0.26 20.44
CA GLY A 111 10.42 1.21 21.50
C GLY A 111 9.03 1.86 21.50
N PHE A 112 8.06 1.33 20.75
CA PHE A 112 6.66 1.78 20.80
C PHE A 112 5.86 0.90 21.78
N ASP A 113 5.44 1.48 22.91
CA ASP A 113 4.61 0.78 23.91
C ASP A 113 3.12 0.85 23.51
N VAL A 114 2.79 0.19 22.40
CA VAL A 114 1.41 0.17 21.85
C VAL A 114 0.42 -0.42 22.86
N ALA A 115 0.84 -1.36 23.70
CA ALA A 115 -0.02 -1.98 24.71
C ALA A 115 -0.50 -0.97 25.76
N GLY A 116 0.33 0.03 26.08
CA GLY A 116 0.02 1.09 27.06
C GLY A 116 -0.89 2.21 26.50
N TRP A 117 -1.22 2.19 25.20
CA TRP A 117 -1.93 3.32 24.59
C TRP A 117 -3.45 3.28 24.73
N ASN A 118 -4.03 2.23 25.30
CA ASN A 118 -5.48 2.07 25.42
C ASN A 118 -6.23 2.28 24.09
N LEU A 119 -5.76 1.63 23.03
CA LEU A 119 -6.39 1.71 21.71
C LEU A 119 -7.72 0.95 21.69
N ASP A 120 -8.79 1.54 21.13
CA ASP A 120 -10.03 0.82 20.82
C ASP A 120 -9.83 -0.03 19.54
N LEU A 121 -9.30 -1.25 19.74
CA LEU A 121 -9.08 -2.22 18.68
C LEU A 121 -10.20 -3.25 18.67
N ARG A 122 -10.93 -3.35 17.58
CA ARG A 122 -12.04 -4.28 17.41
C ARG A 122 -11.80 -5.21 16.22
N VAL A 123 -11.93 -6.51 16.46
CA VAL A 123 -11.96 -7.52 15.39
C VAL A 123 -13.42 -7.72 14.99
N ARG A 124 -13.70 -7.53 13.70
CA ARG A 124 -15.06 -7.64 13.14
C ARG A 124 -15.00 -8.30 11.76
N ASP A 125 -16.08 -8.94 11.35
CA ASP A 125 -16.25 -9.45 10.00
C ASP A 125 -16.94 -8.37 9.13
N PHE A 126 -16.21 -7.87 8.13
CA PHE A 126 -16.70 -6.89 7.16
C PHE A 126 -16.00 -7.06 5.81
N ALA A 127 -16.43 -6.30 4.79
CA ALA A 127 -16.02 -6.53 3.41
C ALA A 127 -14.58 -6.08 3.08
N PHE A 128 -13.90 -5.34 3.96
CA PHE A 128 -12.51 -4.86 3.78
C PHE A 128 -11.56 -5.40 4.85
N GLY A 129 -10.27 -5.12 4.75
CA GLY A 129 -9.24 -5.66 5.65
C GLY A 129 -9.25 -5.03 7.03
N GLY A 130 -8.99 -3.74 7.10
CA GLY A 130 -8.92 -2.95 8.32
C GLY A 130 -9.12 -1.47 8.05
N GLN A 131 -9.30 -0.72 9.12
CA GLN A 131 -9.34 0.73 9.09
C GLN A 131 -8.92 1.28 10.45
N THR A 132 -8.00 2.23 10.41
CA THR A 132 -7.61 3.04 11.57
C THR A 132 -8.20 4.42 11.44
N ILE A 133 -8.84 4.92 12.51
CA ILE A 133 -9.55 6.20 12.53
C ILE A 133 -8.98 7.05 13.64
N ALA A 134 -8.38 8.18 13.31
CA ALA A 134 -8.00 9.21 14.26
C ALA A 134 -9.20 10.07 14.60
N ILE A 135 -9.76 9.91 15.80
CA ILE A 135 -10.84 10.76 16.30
C ILE A 135 -10.27 12.06 16.84
N THR A 136 -9.23 11.98 17.64
CA THR A 136 -8.49 13.14 18.16
C THR A 136 -6.99 12.85 18.14
N VAL A 137 -6.26 13.50 17.26
CA VAL A 137 -4.80 13.37 17.15
C VAL A 137 -4.13 14.14 18.30
N PRO A 138 -3.26 13.51 19.07
CA PRO A 138 -2.81 12.11 19.02
C PRO A 138 -3.57 11.14 19.93
N ASN A 139 -4.61 11.55 20.64
CA ASN A 139 -5.07 10.90 21.87
C ASN A 139 -6.16 9.83 21.68
N ASP A 140 -7.07 9.96 20.71
CA ASP A 140 -8.16 9.00 20.47
C ASP A 140 -8.00 8.39 19.07
N VAL A 141 -7.56 7.13 19.05
CA VAL A 141 -7.35 6.33 17.83
C VAL A 141 -8.11 5.03 17.97
N ARG A 142 -8.92 4.71 16.95
CA ARG A 142 -9.74 3.50 16.91
C ARG A 142 -9.40 2.65 15.71
N LEU A 143 -9.33 1.35 15.92
CA LEU A 143 -8.99 0.39 14.88
C LEU A 143 -10.08 -0.66 14.76
N VAL A 144 -10.46 -0.96 13.52
CA VAL A 144 -11.30 -2.11 13.20
C VAL A 144 -10.53 -2.97 12.22
N VAL A 145 -10.35 -4.25 12.55
CA VAL A 145 -9.62 -5.18 11.71
C VAL A 145 -10.42 -6.45 11.48
N ARG A 146 -10.26 -7.06 10.30
CA ARG A 146 -10.82 -8.36 9.97
C ARG A 146 -9.78 -9.44 10.21
N ALA A 147 -10.16 -10.50 10.93
CA ALA A 147 -9.30 -11.68 11.06
C ALA A 147 -9.20 -12.41 9.71
N LEU A 148 -8.09 -12.25 9.03
CA LEU A 148 -7.76 -12.95 7.79
C LEU A 148 -7.06 -14.28 8.09
N PRO A 149 -7.08 -15.28 7.19
CA PRO A 149 -6.33 -16.51 7.40
C PRO A 149 -4.81 -16.30 7.35
N GLY A 150 -4.09 -16.93 8.27
CA GLY A 150 -2.64 -17.06 8.22
C GLY A 150 -1.88 -15.74 8.37
N ILE A 151 -0.70 -15.65 7.77
CA ILE A 151 0.22 -14.50 7.90
C ILE A 151 -0.38 -13.17 7.41
N ARG A 152 -1.41 -13.22 6.57
CA ARG A 152 -2.10 -12.01 6.10
C ARG A 152 -2.71 -11.21 7.24
N TYR A 153 -3.22 -11.89 8.27
CA TYR A 153 -3.76 -11.21 9.45
C TYR A 153 -2.67 -10.48 10.25
N TYR A 154 -1.49 -11.10 10.39
CA TYR A 154 -0.35 -10.47 11.05
C TYR A 154 0.11 -9.22 10.30
N GLY A 155 0.21 -9.30 8.97
CA GLY A 155 0.57 -8.16 8.13
C GLY A 155 -0.45 -7.02 8.22
N LEU A 156 -1.74 -7.36 8.16
CA LEU A 156 -2.83 -6.39 8.29
C LEU A 156 -2.81 -5.72 9.66
N LEU A 157 -2.67 -6.48 10.73
CA LEU A 157 -2.63 -5.95 12.09
C LEU A 157 -1.42 -5.03 12.32
N LEU A 158 -0.25 -5.41 11.80
CA LEU A 158 0.93 -4.55 11.82
C LEU A 158 0.70 -3.26 11.01
N HIS A 159 0.04 -3.34 9.88
CA HIS A 159 -0.29 -2.18 9.06
C HIS A 159 -1.24 -1.23 9.82
N GLU A 160 -2.36 -1.71 10.32
CA GLU A 160 -3.33 -0.87 11.02
C GLU A 160 -2.76 -0.25 12.31
N LEU A 161 -1.99 -1.02 13.08
CA LEU A 161 -1.26 -0.48 14.22
C LEU A 161 -0.18 0.53 13.79
N GLY A 162 0.36 0.41 12.58
CA GLY A 162 1.29 1.38 12.02
C GLY A 162 0.65 2.75 11.81
N HIS A 163 -0.59 2.81 11.31
CA HIS A 163 -1.37 4.05 11.31
C HIS A 163 -1.55 4.62 12.72
N ALA A 164 -1.88 3.76 13.69
CA ALA A 164 -2.02 4.20 15.09
C ALA A 164 -0.69 4.76 15.64
N VAL A 165 0.45 4.13 15.32
CA VAL A 165 1.77 4.64 15.70
C VAL A 165 2.04 6.00 15.09
N ALA A 166 1.73 6.20 13.81
CA ALA A 166 1.91 7.50 13.15
C ALA A 166 1.07 8.59 13.82
N VAL A 167 -0.23 8.31 14.07
CA VAL A 167 -1.14 9.24 14.75
C VAL A 167 -0.67 9.56 16.16
N ARG A 168 -0.34 8.52 16.95
CA ARG A 168 0.11 8.67 18.35
C ARG A 168 1.47 9.36 18.49
N SER A 169 2.29 9.30 17.44
CA SER A 169 3.60 9.97 17.38
C SER A 169 3.50 11.45 17.01
N THR A 170 2.35 11.95 16.59
CA THR A 170 2.17 13.33 16.16
C THR A 170 2.26 14.29 17.35
N GLU A 171 3.24 15.21 17.34
CA GLU A 171 3.53 16.18 18.41
C GLU A 171 3.13 17.62 18.03
N VAL A 172 2.47 17.80 16.89
CA VAL A 172 2.04 19.09 16.38
C VAL A 172 0.83 19.61 17.14
N SER A 173 0.89 20.87 17.60
CA SER A 173 -0.21 21.55 18.31
C SER A 173 -1.27 22.10 17.36
N GLU A 174 -0.85 22.62 16.20
CA GLU A 174 -1.70 23.29 15.23
C GLU A 174 -2.67 22.29 14.57
N PRO A 175 -3.99 22.52 14.64
CA PRO A 175 -4.99 21.56 14.15
C PRO A 175 -4.81 21.18 12.68
N LEU A 176 -4.42 22.13 11.82
CA LEU A 176 -4.23 21.88 10.38
C LEU A 176 -3.06 20.94 10.08
N PHE A 177 -2.06 20.88 10.96
CA PHE A 177 -0.90 20.01 10.77
C PHE A 177 -1.00 18.68 11.50
N LYS A 178 -2.10 18.41 12.21
CA LYS A 178 -2.29 17.14 12.89
C LYS A 178 -2.46 15.95 11.94
N GLY A 179 -2.77 16.21 10.65
CA GLY A 179 -2.80 15.18 9.62
C GLY A 179 -3.99 14.23 9.77
N TYR A 180 -5.21 14.76 9.79
CA TYR A 180 -6.41 13.94 9.72
C TYR A 180 -6.58 13.39 8.31
N GLU A 181 -6.30 12.11 8.12
CA GLU A 181 -6.29 11.45 6.81
C GLU A 181 -7.64 11.51 6.08
N TRP A 182 -8.73 11.45 6.81
CA TRP A 182 -10.09 11.52 6.26
C TRP A 182 -10.51 12.93 5.80
N VAL A 183 -9.70 13.95 6.06
CA VAL A 183 -9.92 15.30 5.54
C VAL A 183 -8.97 15.53 4.35
N PRO A 184 -9.49 15.63 3.12
CA PRO A 184 -8.64 15.87 1.95
C PRO A 184 -7.76 17.11 2.12
N GLY A 185 -6.48 16.99 1.77
CA GLY A 185 -5.50 18.06 1.86
C GLY A 185 -4.79 18.22 3.22
N LEU A 186 -5.23 17.52 4.26
CA LEU A 186 -4.56 17.60 5.57
C LEU A 186 -3.45 16.56 5.76
N LEU A 187 -3.39 15.53 4.94
CA LEU A 187 -2.31 14.54 4.98
C LEU A 187 -2.12 13.94 3.59
N ASP A 188 -0.86 13.76 3.17
CA ASP A 188 -0.56 12.99 1.96
C ASP A 188 -0.86 11.50 2.20
N PRO A 189 -1.75 10.89 1.40
CA PRO A 189 -2.09 9.47 1.58
C PRO A 189 -0.89 8.53 1.41
N ALA A 190 0.11 8.90 0.60
CA ALA A 190 1.32 8.08 0.46
C ALA A 190 2.21 8.13 1.71
N PHE A 191 2.15 9.21 2.49
CA PHE A 191 2.76 9.27 3.82
C PHE A 191 1.98 8.41 4.82
N ALA A 192 0.66 8.56 4.88
CA ALA A 192 -0.18 7.81 5.81
C ALA A 192 -0.03 6.29 5.60
N GLU A 193 -0.27 5.85 4.36
CA GLU A 193 -0.13 4.45 3.96
C GLU A 193 1.32 3.95 4.06
N GLY A 194 2.30 4.82 3.73
CA GLY A 194 3.72 4.47 3.80
C GLY A 194 4.22 4.25 5.22
N SER A 195 3.71 5.01 6.17
CA SER A 195 3.99 4.84 7.60
C SER A 195 3.46 3.50 8.11
N ALA A 196 2.25 3.11 7.70
CA ALA A 196 1.65 1.84 8.06
C ALA A 196 2.30 0.65 7.34
N GLU A 197 2.53 0.80 6.03
CA GLU A 197 3.17 -0.21 5.20
C GLU A 197 4.59 -0.54 5.67
N PHE A 198 5.34 0.43 6.22
CA PHE A 198 6.63 0.19 6.85
C PHE A 198 6.54 -0.92 7.90
N PHE A 199 5.56 -0.85 8.80
CA PHE A 199 5.37 -1.89 9.83
C PHE A 199 4.81 -3.18 9.25
N GLY A 200 3.87 -3.13 8.32
CA GLY A 200 3.35 -4.32 7.62
C GLY A 200 4.44 -5.11 6.90
N ARG A 201 5.48 -4.42 6.38
CA ARG A 201 6.62 -5.01 5.69
C ARG A 201 7.71 -5.55 6.62
N LEU A 202 7.62 -5.38 7.91
CA LEU A 202 8.54 -6.05 8.85
C LEU A 202 8.45 -7.58 8.75
N LEU A 203 7.33 -8.11 8.27
CA LEU A 203 7.22 -9.54 7.94
C LEU A 203 8.02 -9.97 6.68
N ASP A 204 8.67 -9.05 5.98
CA ASP A 204 9.63 -9.37 4.91
C ASP A 204 11.04 -9.59 5.47
N GLU A 205 11.27 -9.28 6.75
CA GLU A 205 12.56 -9.37 7.43
C GLU A 205 12.78 -10.76 8.06
N ALA A 206 13.90 -11.39 7.71
CA ALA A 206 14.21 -12.72 8.22
C ALA A 206 14.36 -12.74 9.75
N SER A 207 14.93 -11.69 10.35
CA SER A 207 15.04 -11.54 11.80
C SER A 207 13.69 -11.51 12.48
N VAL A 208 12.71 -10.75 11.95
CA VAL A 208 11.35 -10.69 12.51
C VAL A 208 10.66 -12.04 12.44
N LEU A 209 10.74 -12.72 11.30
CA LEU A 209 10.14 -14.04 11.10
C LEU A 209 10.75 -15.09 12.03
N ARG A 210 12.06 -15.03 12.26
CA ARG A 210 12.76 -15.92 13.20
C ARG A 210 12.45 -15.57 14.66
N ASP A 211 12.66 -14.32 15.05
CA ASP A 211 12.72 -13.93 16.46
C ASP A 211 11.33 -13.75 17.10
N HIS A 212 10.32 -13.34 16.30
CA HIS A 212 8.95 -13.11 16.79
C HIS A 212 7.96 -14.23 16.41
N LEU A 213 8.20 -14.95 15.30
CA LEU A 213 7.31 -16.02 14.88
C LEU A 213 7.90 -17.43 15.03
N GLY A 214 9.22 -17.54 15.31
CA GLY A 214 9.89 -18.82 15.51
C GLY A 214 9.95 -19.68 14.24
N LEU A 215 10.12 -19.04 13.07
CA LEU A 215 10.19 -19.75 11.79
C LEU A 215 11.62 -20.24 11.53
N GLU A 216 11.69 -21.44 10.95
CA GLU A 216 12.94 -22.03 10.48
C GLU A 216 13.39 -21.38 9.17
N PRO A 217 14.71 -21.44 8.81
CA PRO A 217 15.24 -20.77 7.62
C PRO A 217 14.49 -21.08 6.32
N GLN A 218 14.05 -22.32 6.14
CA GLN A 218 13.32 -22.76 4.95
C GLN A 218 11.88 -22.21 4.91
N GLU A 219 11.23 -22.09 6.08
CA GLU A 219 9.91 -21.45 6.22
C GLU A 219 10.03 -19.94 5.94
N ILE A 220 11.07 -19.30 6.47
CA ILE A 220 11.37 -17.87 6.24
C ILE A 220 11.48 -17.59 4.73
N GLU A 221 12.26 -18.38 3.99
CA GLU A 221 12.41 -18.16 2.55
C GLU A 221 11.08 -18.38 1.80
N THR A 222 10.30 -19.36 2.22
CA THR A 222 8.95 -19.59 1.65
C THR A 222 8.03 -18.40 1.87
N VAL A 223 7.98 -17.86 3.10
CA VAL A 223 7.21 -16.66 3.44
C VAL A 223 7.65 -15.46 2.60
N ARG A 224 8.95 -15.19 2.58
CA ARG A 224 9.50 -14.04 1.85
C ARG A 224 9.22 -14.12 0.34
N ARG A 225 9.32 -15.30 -0.24
CA ARG A 225 8.97 -15.52 -1.65
C ARG A 225 7.48 -15.27 -1.90
N ALA A 226 6.59 -15.79 -1.04
CA ALA A 226 5.15 -15.54 -1.13
C ALA A 226 4.83 -14.06 -1.07
N ARG A 227 5.38 -13.35 -0.09
CA ARG A 227 5.14 -11.92 0.11
C ARG A 227 5.68 -11.08 -1.04
N ARG A 228 6.86 -11.41 -1.60
CA ARG A 228 7.36 -10.75 -2.82
C ARG A 228 6.39 -10.87 -3.99
N LEU A 229 5.85 -12.07 -4.21
CA LEU A 229 4.90 -12.32 -5.29
C LEU A 229 3.57 -11.59 -5.06
N GLU A 230 3.04 -11.61 -3.83
CA GLU A 230 1.85 -10.84 -3.44
C GLU A 230 2.08 -9.33 -3.65
N THR A 231 3.26 -8.81 -3.32
CA THR A 231 3.61 -7.40 -3.54
C THR A 231 3.67 -7.06 -5.03
N LEU A 232 4.32 -7.87 -5.86
CA LEU A 232 4.35 -7.67 -7.32
C LEU A 232 2.95 -7.59 -7.90
N LEU A 233 2.08 -8.51 -7.47
CA LEU A 233 0.70 -8.55 -7.93
C LEU A 233 -0.09 -7.32 -7.46
N SER A 234 0.05 -6.93 -6.20
CA SER A 234 -0.60 -5.74 -5.63
C SER A 234 -0.19 -4.47 -6.38
N ILE A 235 1.12 -4.31 -6.68
CA ILE A 235 1.62 -3.20 -7.48
C ILE A 235 0.95 -3.20 -8.86
N ARG A 236 0.89 -4.33 -9.56
CA ARG A 236 0.30 -4.39 -10.90
C ARG A 236 -1.21 -4.07 -10.89
N ARG A 237 -1.95 -4.60 -9.90
CA ARG A 237 -3.38 -4.29 -9.72
C ARG A 237 -3.59 -2.78 -9.44
N GLY A 238 -2.78 -2.20 -8.58
CA GLY A 238 -2.85 -0.77 -8.27
C GLY A 238 -2.48 0.12 -9.47
N LEU A 239 -1.49 -0.28 -10.28
CA LEU A 239 -1.13 0.43 -11.52
C LEU A 239 -2.28 0.39 -12.54
N VAL A 240 -3.01 -0.73 -12.66
CA VAL A 240 -4.22 -0.80 -13.51
C VAL A 240 -5.27 0.18 -13.03
N ALA A 241 -5.58 0.17 -11.73
CA ALA A 241 -6.62 1.02 -11.15
C ALA A 241 -6.28 2.52 -11.29
N SER A 242 -5.04 2.91 -10.96
CA SER A 242 -4.59 4.31 -11.05
C SER A 242 -4.47 4.80 -12.49
N ALA A 243 -3.99 3.96 -13.42
CA ALA A 243 -3.91 4.30 -14.84
C ALA A 243 -5.30 4.46 -15.46
N PHE A 244 -6.25 3.58 -15.11
CA PHE A 244 -7.65 3.73 -15.55
C PHE A 244 -8.27 5.01 -14.99
N GLU A 245 -8.18 5.24 -13.69
CA GLU A 245 -8.77 6.42 -13.05
C GLU A 245 -8.22 7.71 -13.65
N ARG A 246 -6.91 7.80 -13.82
CA ARG A 246 -6.27 8.95 -14.47
C ARG A 246 -6.81 9.16 -15.88
N ALA A 247 -6.82 8.12 -16.73
CA ALA A 247 -7.30 8.22 -18.09
C ALA A 247 -8.79 8.61 -18.16
N ALA A 248 -9.62 8.05 -17.28
CA ALA A 248 -11.04 8.38 -17.16
C ALA A 248 -11.30 9.82 -16.71
N LEU A 249 -10.40 10.42 -15.94
CA LEU A 249 -10.50 11.81 -15.48
C LEU A 249 -9.89 12.82 -16.47
N GLU A 250 -8.99 12.37 -17.35
CA GLU A 250 -8.33 13.22 -18.36
C GLU A 250 -9.02 13.18 -19.74
N GLN A 251 -9.70 12.08 -20.10
CA GLN A 251 -10.33 11.89 -21.42
C GLN A 251 -11.84 12.14 -21.37
N ASP A 252 -12.29 13.16 -22.09
CA ASP A 252 -13.72 13.44 -22.23
C ASP A 252 -14.34 12.55 -23.34
N GLY A 253 -15.59 12.10 -23.13
CA GLY A 253 -16.33 11.30 -24.10
C GLY A 253 -15.81 9.87 -24.31
N ALA A 254 -14.84 9.38 -23.52
CA ALA A 254 -14.32 8.03 -23.64
C ALA A 254 -15.38 6.98 -23.28
N ASN A 255 -15.42 5.87 -24.02
CA ASN A 255 -16.12 4.66 -23.60
C ASN A 255 -15.35 4.02 -22.43
N LEU A 256 -15.83 4.21 -21.21
CA LEU A 256 -15.12 3.81 -19.99
C LEU A 256 -14.96 2.28 -19.86
N ASP A 257 -15.91 1.51 -20.38
CA ASP A 257 -15.81 0.04 -20.40
C ASP A 257 -14.66 -0.42 -21.29
N ALA A 258 -14.62 0.10 -22.53
CA ALA A 258 -13.53 -0.18 -23.45
C ALA A 258 -12.18 0.31 -22.93
N LEU A 259 -12.14 1.51 -22.35
CA LEU A 259 -10.95 2.10 -21.73
C LEU A 259 -10.41 1.24 -20.58
N SER A 260 -11.28 0.76 -19.70
CA SER A 260 -10.87 -0.05 -18.55
C SER A 260 -10.23 -1.37 -18.97
N LEU A 261 -10.85 -2.06 -19.94
CA LEU A 261 -10.32 -3.32 -20.48
C LEU A 261 -9.02 -3.12 -21.27
N ASP A 262 -8.89 -2.00 -21.98
CA ASP A 262 -7.65 -1.67 -22.68
C ASP A 262 -6.50 -1.38 -21.70
N VAL A 263 -6.75 -0.60 -20.66
CA VAL A 263 -5.78 -0.35 -19.60
C VAL A 263 -5.39 -1.65 -18.91
N GLU A 264 -6.35 -2.52 -18.57
CA GLU A 264 -6.07 -3.80 -17.94
C GLU A 264 -5.17 -4.68 -18.83
N ARG A 265 -5.45 -4.79 -20.14
CA ARG A 265 -4.62 -5.53 -21.09
C ARG A 265 -3.20 -4.98 -21.20
N ARG A 266 -3.05 -3.65 -21.19
CA ARG A 266 -1.74 -3.01 -21.33
C ARG A 266 -0.92 -3.05 -20.05
N VAL A 267 -1.57 -2.92 -18.89
CA VAL A 267 -0.88 -2.67 -17.62
C VAL A 267 -0.81 -3.91 -16.72
N SER A 268 -1.83 -4.76 -16.64
CA SER A 268 -1.88 -5.83 -15.62
C SER A 268 -0.72 -6.84 -15.69
N GLY A 269 -0.21 -7.13 -16.89
CA GLY A 269 0.71 -8.24 -17.12
C GLY A 269 0.03 -9.62 -17.14
N LEU A 270 -1.30 -9.65 -17.00
CA LEU A 270 -2.13 -10.86 -16.99
C LEU A 270 -2.87 -11.04 -18.33
N PHE A 271 -3.44 -12.22 -18.52
CA PHE A 271 -4.31 -12.45 -19.66
C PHE A 271 -5.71 -11.89 -19.38
N VAL A 272 -6.19 -11.04 -20.27
CA VAL A 272 -7.54 -10.49 -20.25
C VAL A 272 -8.26 -10.94 -21.54
N PRO A 273 -9.30 -11.78 -21.46
CA PRO A 273 -10.06 -12.24 -22.63
C PRO A 273 -10.66 -11.10 -23.45
N ARG A 274 -10.99 -11.39 -24.71
CA ARG A 274 -11.63 -10.40 -25.57
C ARG A 274 -13.05 -10.05 -25.12
N ASP A 275 -13.74 -11.01 -24.57
CA ASP A 275 -15.11 -10.97 -24.03
C ASP A 275 -15.16 -10.71 -22.51
N ALA A 276 -14.04 -10.28 -21.91
CA ALA A 276 -14.03 -9.93 -20.49
C ALA A 276 -15.03 -8.82 -20.19
N GLU A 277 -15.76 -8.97 -19.09
CA GLU A 277 -16.67 -7.94 -18.59
C GLU A 277 -15.90 -6.90 -17.76
N PRO A 278 -16.17 -5.59 -17.95
CA PRO A 278 -15.55 -4.53 -17.17
C PRO A 278 -16.09 -4.55 -15.73
N VAL A 279 -15.23 -4.18 -14.77
CA VAL A 279 -15.59 -4.13 -13.34
C VAL A 279 -15.26 -2.79 -12.68
N TRP A 280 -14.76 -1.81 -13.41
CA TRP A 280 -14.24 -0.54 -12.91
C TRP A 280 -15.21 0.23 -12.03
N ALA A 281 -16.51 0.22 -12.35
CA ALA A 281 -17.52 0.97 -11.61
C ALA A 281 -17.83 0.41 -10.22
N THR A 282 -17.30 -0.78 -9.88
CA THR A 282 -17.49 -1.40 -8.57
C THR A 282 -16.44 -1.00 -7.54
N SER A 283 -15.44 -0.21 -7.96
CA SER A 283 -14.38 0.25 -7.06
C SER A 283 -14.90 1.30 -6.07
N PRO A 284 -14.85 1.04 -4.76
CA PRO A 284 -15.22 2.03 -3.75
C PRO A 284 -14.28 3.24 -3.77
N PHE A 285 -13.01 3.04 -4.13
CA PHE A 285 -12.03 4.14 -4.20
C PHE A 285 -12.42 5.17 -5.27
N LEU A 286 -12.88 4.71 -6.43
CA LEU A 286 -13.33 5.62 -7.48
C LEU A 286 -14.47 6.55 -7.00
N ALA A 287 -15.36 6.05 -6.15
CA ALA A 287 -16.50 6.82 -5.65
C ALA A 287 -16.10 7.72 -4.46
N THR A 288 -15.43 7.15 -3.45
CA THR A 288 -15.27 7.75 -2.12
C THR A 288 -13.91 8.44 -1.94
N TYR A 289 -12.85 7.86 -2.54
CA TYR A 289 -11.46 8.33 -2.37
C TYR A 289 -10.77 8.55 -3.72
N PRO A 290 -11.20 9.56 -4.53
CA PRO A 290 -10.66 9.76 -5.87
C PRO A 290 -9.16 10.03 -5.83
N VAL A 291 -8.44 9.46 -6.80
CA VAL A 291 -6.98 9.61 -6.95
C VAL A 291 -6.20 9.13 -5.71
N TYR A 292 -6.76 8.15 -5.00
CA TYR A 292 -6.13 7.57 -3.80
C TYR A 292 -5.34 6.29 -4.12
N THR A 293 -5.83 5.46 -5.04
CA THR A 293 -5.30 4.11 -5.28
C THR A 293 -3.79 4.09 -5.54
N GLN A 294 -3.26 5.09 -6.25
CA GLN A 294 -1.81 5.23 -6.50
C GLN A 294 -0.97 5.40 -5.23
N SER A 295 -1.57 5.88 -4.15
CA SER A 295 -0.85 6.10 -2.89
C SER A 295 -0.32 4.81 -2.27
N TYR A 296 -0.98 3.67 -2.51
CA TYR A 296 -0.49 2.36 -2.06
C TYR A 296 0.81 1.94 -2.75
N GLN A 297 0.98 2.26 -4.05
CA GLN A 297 2.21 1.97 -4.77
C GLN A 297 3.36 2.87 -4.30
N LEU A 298 3.05 4.15 -4.06
CA LEU A 298 4.01 5.10 -3.49
C LEU A 298 4.38 4.70 -2.05
N ALA A 299 3.39 4.30 -1.25
CA ALA A 299 3.57 3.83 0.13
C ALA A 299 4.53 2.63 0.23
N ALA A 300 4.42 1.68 -0.70
CA ALA A 300 5.36 0.57 -0.77
C ALA A 300 6.80 1.02 -1.03
N CYS A 301 7.00 2.06 -1.85
CA CYS A 301 8.31 2.68 -2.06
C CYS A 301 8.79 3.42 -0.81
N VAL A 302 7.93 4.23 -0.19
CA VAL A 302 8.21 4.94 1.07
C VAL A 302 8.68 3.96 2.15
N ALA A 303 7.92 2.89 2.39
CA ALA A 303 8.20 1.91 3.42
C ALA A 303 9.58 1.27 3.25
N VAL A 304 9.93 0.87 2.02
CA VAL A 304 11.23 0.26 1.73
C VAL A 304 12.36 1.28 1.80
N GLN A 305 12.16 2.51 1.32
CA GLN A 305 13.16 3.57 1.38
C GLN A 305 13.49 3.96 2.83
N VAL A 306 12.49 4.11 3.69
CA VAL A 306 12.66 4.35 5.13
C VAL A 306 13.37 3.17 5.80
N ARG A 307 12.95 1.94 5.52
CA ARG A 307 13.62 0.73 6.01
C ARG A 307 15.11 0.69 5.64
N ASP A 308 15.43 0.92 4.36
CA ASP A 308 16.81 0.87 3.87
C ASP A 308 17.66 1.96 4.54
N ALA A 309 17.11 3.15 4.80
CA ALA A 309 17.79 4.21 5.54
C ALA A 309 18.06 3.83 7.00
N LEU A 310 17.09 3.20 7.68
CA LEU A 310 17.29 2.71 9.05
C LEU A 310 18.36 1.62 9.08
N LYS A 311 18.35 0.68 8.15
CA LYS A 311 19.39 -0.35 8.03
C LYS A 311 20.78 0.24 7.78
N ALA A 312 20.87 1.22 6.89
CA ALA A 312 22.14 1.89 6.63
C ALA A 312 22.67 2.63 7.86
N ARG A 313 21.79 3.19 8.68
CA ARG A 313 22.16 3.98 9.87
C ARG A 313 22.49 3.12 11.10
N PHE A 314 21.70 2.07 11.36
CA PHE A 314 21.76 1.29 12.61
C PHE A 314 22.35 -0.13 12.42
N GLY A 315 22.67 -0.54 11.16
CA GLY A 315 23.25 -1.84 10.87
C GLY A 315 22.28 -3.01 11.11
N GLU A 316 22.81 -4.16 11.50
CA GLU A 316 22.01 -5.37 11.74
C GLU A 316 21.00 -5.24 12.87
N GLY A 317 21.28 -4.39 13.87
CA GLY A 317 20.39 -4.08 15.00
C GLY A 317 19.39 -2.97 14.74
N TRP A 318 19.03 -2.71 13.49
CA TRP A 318 18.16 -1.61 13.09
C TRP A 318 16.71 -1.69 13.64
N ILE A 319 16.29 -2.85 14.11
CA ILE A 319 15.03 -2.99 14.87
C ILE A 319 15.37 -2.77 16.34
N SER A 320 15.34 -1.53 16.77
CA SER A 320 15.73 -1.12 18.11
C SER A 320 14.97 0.12 18.58
N PRO A 321 14.92 0.41 19.89
CA PRO A 321 14.31 1.62 20.42
C PRO A 321 14.94 2.91 19.85
N GLU A 322 16.23 2.91 19.57
CA GLU A 322 16.95 4.06 18.99
C GLU A 322 16.48 4.32 17.55
N ALA A 323 16.30 3.25 16.75
CA ALA A 323 15.76 3.37 15.41
C ALA A 323 14.31 3.83 15.42
N GLY A 324 13.51 3.35 16.36
CA GLY A 324 12.12 3.82 16.55
C GLY A 324 12.04 5.28 16.99
N ALA A 325 12.94 5.73 17.87
CA ALA A 325 13.04 7.13 18.25
C ALA A 325 13.41 8.01 17.04
N TYR A 326 14.39 7.59 16.24
CA TYR A 326 14.76 8.28 15.00
C TYR A 326 13.60 8.34 14.00
N LEU A 327 12.89 7.22 13.80
CA LEU A 327 11.71 7.16 12.93
C LEU A 327 10.63 8.14 13.39
N ARG A 328 10.33 8.16 14.70
CA ARG A 328 9.36 9.10 15.29
C ARG A 328 9.79 10.54 15.07
N GLU A 329 11.02 10.91 15.45
CA GLU A 329 11.51 12.27 15.35
C GLU A 329 11.59 12.78 13.90
N ARG A 330 12.09 11.96 12.97
CA ARG A 330 12.41 12.42 11.61
C ARG A 330 11.28 12.25 10.61
N PHE A 331 10.34 11.32 10.88
CA PHE A 331 9.33 10.96 9.90
C PHE A 331 7.89 11.12 10.40
N LEU A 332 7.60 10.79 11.68
CA LEU A 332 6.22 10.69 12.16
C LEU A 332 5.74 11.93 12.92
N SER A 333 6.57 12.50 13.81
CA SER A 333 6.11 13.49 14.82
C SER A 333 5.58 14.81 14.26
N ASP A 334 6.00 15.19 13.06
CA ASP A 334 5.61 16.45 12.42
C ASP A 334 4.18 16.45 11.83
N GLY A 335 3.44 15.34 11.91
CA GLY A 335 2.11 15.26 11.31
C GLY A 335 2.13 15.64 9.82
N ALA A 336 1.34 16.61 9.44
CA ALA A 336 1.27 17.15 8.07
C ALA A 336 2.06 18.46 7.85
N ARG A 337 2.96 18.84 8.78
CA ARG A 337 3.74 20.09 8.66
C ARG A 337 4.68 20.10 7.46
N TRP A 338 5.22 18.94 7.10
CA TRP A 338 6.14 18.75 5.99
C TRP A 338 5.51 17.90 4.90
N THR A 339 5.80 18.22 3.66
CA THR A 339 5.44 17.36 2.52
C THR A 339 6.13 16.00 2.62
N LEU A 340 5.62 14.99 1.91
CA LEU A 340 6.26 13.66 1.85
C LEU A 340 7.72 13.75 1.38
N THR A 341 7.99 14.56 0.35
CA THR A 341 9.37 14.80 -0.15
C THR A 341 10.28 15.32 0.97
N GLU A 342 9.87 16.35 1.71
CA GLU A 342 10.65 16.89 2.80
C GLU A 342 10.89 15.88 3.91
N LYS A 343 9.87 15.13 4.30
CA LYS A 343 9.99 14.02 5.29
C LYS A 343 10.99 12.96 4.84
N LEU A 344 10.92 12.53 3.58
CA LEU A 344 11.84 11.55 3.04
C LEU A 344 13.28 12.08 2.96
N VAL A 345 13.48 13.28 2.47
CA VAL A 345 14.81 13.90 2.43
C VAL A 345 15.43 14.01 3.84
N ARG A 346 14.64 14.41 4.84
CA ARG A 346 15.09 14.50 6.25
C ARG A 346 15.42 13.15 6.87
N THR A 347 14.70 12.09 6.46
CA THR A 347 14.82 10.74 7.05
C THR A 347 15.82 9.87 6.31
N THR A 348 15.86 9.97 4.97
CA THR A 348 16.58 9.04 4.10
C THR A 348 17.68 9.71 3.26
N GLY A 349 17.67 11.05 3.17
CA GLY A 349 18.61 11.83 2.35
C GLY A 349 18.18 12.00 0.88
N SER A 350 17.03 11.46 0.46
CA SER A 350 16.57 11.52 -0.94
C SER A 350 15.06 11.66 -1.07
N ASP A 351 14.59 12.20 -2.20
CA ASP A 351 13.18 12.19 -2.58
C ASP A 351 12.71 10.74 -2.90
N LEU A 352 11.41 10.56 -3.00
CA LEU A 352 10.79 9.27 -3.28
C LEU A 352 11.26 8.69 -4.61
N ASP A 353 11.69 7.42 -4.59
CA ASP A 353 12.00 6.63 -5.77
C ASP A 353 11.54 5.17 -5.65
N ALA A 354 11.51 4.47 -6.78
CA ALA A 354 11.12 3.06 -6.82
C ALA A 354 12.30 2.09 -6.61
N ASN A 355 13.55 2.57 -6.57
CA ASN A 355 14.73 1.71 -6.68
C ASN A 355 14.88 0.73 -5.52
N GLY A 356 14.63 1.19 -4.28
CA GLY A 356 14.67 0.32 -3.09
C GLY A 356 13.69 -0.84 -3.21
N LEU A 357 12.44 -0.52 -3.52
CA LEU A 357 11.38 -1.53 -3.70
C LEU A 357 11.68 -2.47 -4.87
N LEU A 358 12.12 -1.93 -6.00
CA LEU A 358 12.48 -2.74 -7.16
C LEU A 358 13.65 -3.68 -6.87
N ARG A 359 14.71 -3.24 -6.17
CA ARG A 359 15.77 -4.14 -5.71
C ARG A 359 15.22 -5.27 -4.84
N HIS A 360 14.34 -4.96 -3.88
CA HIS A 360 13.71 -5.95 -3.01
C HIS A 360 12.88 -6.99 -3.78
N LEU A 361 12.10 -6.54 -4.77
CA LEU A 361 11.24 -7.41 -5.58
C LEU A 361 12.02 -8.23 -6.62
N LEU A 362 13.14 -7.69 -7.13
CA LEU A 362 13.93 -8.28 -8.20
C LEU A 362 15.19 -8.99 -7.71
N ALA A 363 15.49 -8.92 -6.42
CA ALA A 363 16.57 -9.69 -5.81
C ALA A 363 16.36 -11.18 -6.12
N GLN A 364 17.38 -11.79 -6.71
CA GLN A 364 17.33 -13.10 -7.37
C GLN A 364 16.66 -14.17 -6.51
N GLN A 365 15.84 -14.91 -7.21
CA GLN A 365 15.26 -16.21 -6.85
C GLN A 365 16.34 -17.25 -6.69
#